data_ca4de6b4a47e4be4a5349b437ef268ac
#
_entry.id   ca4de6b4a47e4be4a5349b437ef268ac
#
_cell.length_a   1.000
_cell.length_b   1.000
_cell.length_c   1.000
_cell.angle_alpha   90.00
_cell.angle_beta   90.00
_cell.angle_gamma   90.00
#
_symmetry.space_group_name_H-M   'P 1'
#
loop_
_entity.id
_entity.type
_entity.pdbx_description
1 polymer ?
#
loop_
_entity_poly.entity_id
_entity_poly.type
_entity_poly.pdbx_seq_one_letter_code
_entity_poly.pdbx_strand_id
1 'polypeptide(L)'
;MTSVADKPATGAVPAAPEQRTPREVLIAISGLVVAMFVAVISGTVVSTSMPLIIADLGGDQTAYTWVITASLLAMAVSTPIWGKLADLVNRKVLLMTAIGLFVVGTAIAGFAQDTTTLIAVRVIQGLGAGGLMSLVMILIAVIISPRERGKYMGLVGGIMAVATIGGPLLGGVVTDAWGWRANFFLPVPLAIIALIVIQRTLHLPPMPKRAVKIDYVGIALLTVGVSLLLIWVSLGGSEFEWDSMTSYVMIGVSAAAIIGFIITEFFVPEPIVPMTLFKNRTFTLAVIASVSIGVAMFATSVFLAQYFQLARGATPTESGLMTIPMIVGQLGASILIGALISRFGKWKRFMLLGSLLVVAGSYLMTTLRYDTDYVWVSVYMVVLGAGLGMVMQNLTLVVQNDTPASQLGAASSNVNFFRTIAGTIGVTIMGSLLATQVGTHITSGLKSYTPTSPEDVEALKGLAGGGIPHVSELPEGIRVIIENAYGNGIADVFWIAVPLAVLSVIAIAFLPNKALSTKTSAEQLKEELEQVAIDLAEAELGAPVTSSIQLVAADAAAERSTTTSTRSRGADETATTGGDR
;
A
#
# COMPACT_ATOMS: atom_id res chain seq x y z
N MET A 1 24.85 -2.98 66.14
CA MET A 1 25.00 -2.60 64.72
C MET A 1 24.26 -3.68 63.90
N THR A 2 23.00 -3.43 63.67
CA THR A 2 22.08 -4.35 62.98
C THR A 2 22.02 -3.95 61.49
N SER A 3 22.49 -4.83 60.64
CA SER A 3 22.42 -4.71 59.20
C SER A 3 20.98 -4.91 58.73
N VAL A 4 20.39 -3.89 58.14
CA VAL A 4 19.10 -3.97 57.45
C VAL A 4 19.37 -4.56 56.09
N ALA A 5 18.92 -5.79 55.86
CA ALA A 5 18.92 -6.42 54.54
C ALA A 5 17.82 -5.75 53.68
N ASP A 6 18.27 -5.13 52.59
CA ASP A 6 17.42 -4.55 51.57
C ASP A 6 16.62 -5.68 50.88
N LYS A 7 15.31 -5.64 50.97
CA LYS A 7 14.42 -6.54 50.23
C LYS A 7 14.48 -6.19 48.73
N PRO A 8 14.67 -7.16 47.83
CA PRO A 8 14.55 -6.88 46.41
C PRO A 8 13.10 -6.48 46.09
N ALA A 9 12.96 -5.36 45.43
CA ALA A 9 11.67 -4.85 44.95
C ALA A 9 11.01 -5.93 44.06
N THR A 10 9.91 -6.45 44.54
CA THR A 10 9.01 -7.32 43.79
C THR A 10 8.58 -6.59 42.53
N GLY A 11 9.13 -6.99 41.38
CA GLY A 11 8.73 -6.46 40.08
C GLY A 11 7.21 -6.71 39.90
N ALA A 12 6.45 -5.63 39.85
CA ALA A 12 5.04 -5.70 39.54
C ALA A 12 4.88 -6.32 38.15
N VAL A 13 4.27 -7.50 38.10
CA VAL A 13 3.83 -8.14 36.87
C VAL A 13 2.92 -7.14 36.14
N PRO A 14 3.21 -6.74 34.90
CA PRO A 14 2.34 -5.83 34.18
C PRO A 14 0.93 -6.41 34.13
N ALA A 15 -0.06 -5.60 34.51
CA ALA A 15 -1.47 -5.99 34.45
C ALA A 15 -1.79 -6.55 33.05
N ALA A 16 -2.54 -7.64 33.01
CA ALA A 16 -2.98 -8.24 31.77
C ALA A 16 -3.65 -7.16 30.89
N PRO A 17 -3.37 -7.11 29.58
CA PRO A 17 -3.97 -6.12 28.72
C PRO A 17 -5.49 -6.24 28.80
N GLU A 18 -6.17 -5.18 29.20
CA GLU A 18 -7.63 -5.10 29.22
C GLU A 18 -8.15 -5.54 27.85
N GLN A 19 -9.01 -6.55 27.83
CA GLN A 19 -9.66 -7.00 26.60
C GLN A 19 -10.50 -5.84 26.08
N ARG A 20 -10.07 -5.26 24.97
CA ARG A 20 -10.79 -4.16 24.32
C ARG A 20 -12.17 -4.59 23.90
N THR A 21 -13.15 -3.77 24.18
CA THR A 21 -14.49 -4.00 23.67
C THR A 21 -14.49 -3.93 22.13
N PRO A 22 -15.31 -4.72 21.44
CA PRO A 22 -15.43 -4.63 19.96
C PRO A 22 -15.68 -3.22 19.45
N ARG A 23 -16.34 -2.38 20.26
CA ARG A 23 -16.63 -0.98 19.95
C ARG A 23 -15.37 -0.10 19.97
N GLU A 24 -14.49 -0.27 20.93
CA GLU A 24 -13.22 0.48 21.01
C GLU A 24 -12.28 0.13 19.86
N VAL A 25 -12.21 -1.15 19.52
CA VAL A 25 -11.46 -1.62 18.34
C VAL A 25 -12.01 -0.98 17.05
N LEU A 26 -13.32 -0.95 16.87
CA LEU A 26 -13.95 -0.36 15.69
C LEU A 26 -13.69 1.15 15.60
N ILE A 27 -13.74 1.89 16.70
CA ILE A 27 -13.48 3.33 16.71
C ILE A 27 -11.98 3.60 16.41
N ALA A 28 -11.06 2.83 16.98
CA ALA A 28 -9.63 2.98 16.66
C ALA A 28 -9.35 2.71 15.18
N ILE A 29 -9.95 1.65 14.62
CA ILE A 29 -9.82 1.30 13.19
C ILE A 29 -10.43 2.39 12.31
N SER A 30 -11.58 2.97 12.67
CA SER A 30 -12.18 4.03 11.88
C SER A 30 -11.24 5.24 11.73
N GLY A 31 -10.54 5.64 12.79
CA GLY A 31 -9.53 6.69 12.73
C GLY A 31 -8.37 6.35 11.79
N LEU A 32 -7.87 5.11 11.85
CA LEU A 32 -6.80 4.63 10.97
C LEU A 32 -7.23 4.61 9.50
N VAL A 33 -8.44 4.15 9.25
CA VAL A 33 -9.01 4.05 7.90
C VAL A 33 -9.30 5.44 7.31
N VAL A 34 -9.80 6.38 8.11
CA VAL A 34 -9.97 7.78 7.68
C VAL A 34 -8.63 8.41 7.33
N ALA A 35 -7.57 8.19 8.14
CA ALA A 35 -6.23 8.69 7.83
C ALA A 35 -5.70 8.17 6.49
N MET A 36 -5.92 6.89 6.20
CA MET A 36 -5.54 6.27 4.93
C MET A 36 -6.39 6.77 3.75
N PHE A 37 -7.69 6.93 3.95
CA PHE A 37 -8.60 7.52 2.97
C PHE A 37 -8.14 8.93 2.56
N VAL A 38 -7.78 9.75 3.54
CA VAL A 38 -7.28 11.12 3.31
C VAL A 38 -6.01 11.13 2.46
N ALA A 39 -5.07 10.21 2.73
CA ALA A 39 -3.83 10.13 1.94
C ALA A 39 -4.11 9.79 0.47
N VAL A 40 -5.02 8.84 0.21
CA VAL A 40 -5.35 8.40 -1.15
C VAL A 40 -6.16 9.46 -1.89
N ILE A 41 -7.22 9.99 -1.27
CA ILE A 41 -8.08 10.98 -1.90
C ILE A 41 -7.31 12.27 -2.23
N SER A 42 -6.38 12.69 -1.37
CA SER A 42 -5.52 13.85 -1.66
C SER A 42 -4.67 13.65 -2.91
N GLY A 43 -4.12 12.44 -3.11
CA GLY A 43 -3.37 12.13 -4.33
C GLY A 43 -4.23 12.18 -5.58
N THR A 44 -5.41 11.58 -5.54
CA THR A 44 -6.30 11.47 -6.70
C THR A 44 -7.00 12.79 -7.06
N VAL A 45 -7.43 13.57 -6.06
CA VAL A 45 -8.02 14.90 -6.24
C VAL A 45 -7.04 15.87 -6.92
N VAL A 46 -5.80 15.89 -6.46
CA VAL A 46 -4.75 16.76 -7.03
C VAL A 46 -4.38 16.34 -8.44
N SER A 47 -4.30 15.03 -8.72
CA SER A 47 -3.96 14.53 -10.06
C SER A 47 -4.93 14.98 -11.14
N THR A 48 -6.22 15.10 -10.82
CA THR A 48 -7.26 15.56 -11.74
C THR A 48 -7.06 17.03 -12.15
N SER A 49 -6.62 17.86 -11.21
CA SER A 49 -6.43 19.30 -11.45
C SER A 49 -5.01 19.64 -11.89
N MET A 50 -4.12 18.67 -12.03
CA MET A 50 -2.70 18.90 -12.29
C MET A 50 -2.42 19.73 -13.56
N PRO A 51 -3.09 19.50 -14.71
CA PRO A 51 -2.87 20.33 -15.90
C PRO A 51 -3.16 21.81 -15.62
N LEU A 52 -4.26 22.10 -14.92
CA LEU A 52 -4.63 23.47 -14.56
C LEU A 52 -3.64 24.10 -13.56
N ILE A 53 -3.19 23.32 -12.57
CA ILE A 53 -2.21 23.75 -11.58
C ILE A 53 -0.91 24.18 -12.26
N ILE A 54 -0.40 23.37 -13.18
CA ILE A 54 0.87 23.63 -13.87
C ILE A 54 0.74 24.84 -14.80
N ALA A 55 -0.38 24.96 -15.51
CA ALA A 55 -0.66 26.13 -16.36
C ALA A 55 -0.72 27.42 -15.54
N ASP A 56 -1.41 27.43 -14.39
CA ASP A 56 -1.57 28.60 -13.52
C ASP A 56 -0.24 29.03 -12.84
N LEU A 57 0.65 28.06 -12.56
CA LEU A 57 1.97 28.30 -12.00
C LEU A 57 3.05 28.56 -13.05
N GLY A 58 2.69 28.66 -14.35
CA GLY A 58 3.62 28.91 -15.45
C GLY A 58 4.64 27.79 -15.67
N GLY A 59 4.29 26.55 -15.32
CA GLY A 59 5.14 25.38 -15.46
C GLY A 59 5.02 24.71 -16.83
N ASP A 60 6.00 23.89 -17.15
CA ASP A 60 6.09 23.09 -18.35
C ASP A 60 5.74 21.61 -18.08
N GLN A 61 5.88 20.76 -19.09
CA GLN A 61 5.67 19.32 -18.98
C GLN A 61 6.65 18.66 -17.99
N THR A 62 7.86 19.18 -17.88
CA THR A 62 8.87 18.73 -16.93
C THR A 62 8.41 18.99 -15.50
N ALA A 63 7.91 20.19 -15.23
CA ALA A 63 7.35 20.57 -13.94
C ALA A 63 6.12 19.70 -13.58
N TYR A 64 5.23 19.43 -14.56
CA TYR A 64 4.10 18.50 -14.40
C TYR A 64 4.56 17.12 -13.90
N THR A 65 5.56 16.56 -14.57
CA THR A 65 6.12 15.27 -14.24
C THR A 65 6.75 15.27 -12.85
N TRP A 66 7.53 16.30 -12.53
CA TRP A 66 8.21 16.42 -11.23
C TRP A 66 7.26 16.58 -10.06
N VAL A 67 6.17 17.34 -10.18
CA VAL A 67 5.17 17.51 -9.11
C VAL A 67 4.54 16.18 -8.72
N ILE A 68 4.28 15.30 -9.68
CA ILE A 68 3.74 13.96 -9.42
C ILE A 68 4.85 13.04 -8.87
N THR A 69 5.97 12.98 -9.57
CA THR A 69 7.06 12.04 -9.28
C THR A 69 7.68 12.29 -7.92
N ALA A 70 7.89 13.55 -7.51
CA ALA A 70 8.48 13.90 -6.22
C ALA A 70 7.70 13.31 -5.04
N SER A 71 6.38 13.38 -5.08
CA SER A 71 5.54 12.81 -4.02
C SER A 71 5.58 11.28 -4.01
N LEU A 72 5.53 10.64 -5.17
CA LEU A 72 5.60 9.19 -5.29
C LEU A 72 6.95 8.63 -4.86
N LEU A 73 8.04 9.31 -5.24
CA LEU A 73 9.40 8.97 -4.81
C LEU A 73 9.54 9.03 -3.28
N ALA A 74 9.14 10.17 -2.71
CA ALA A 74 9.20 10.37 -1.27
C ALA A 74 8.37 9.33 -0.51
N MET A 75 7.17 8.99 -1.03
CA MET A 75 6.32 7.95 -0.47
C MET A 75 6.98 6.57 -0.56
N ALA A 76 7.51 6.19 -1.71
CA ALA A 76 8.13 4.89 -1.92
C ALA A 76 9.35 4.69 -1.01
N VAL A 77 10.27 5.66 -0.98
CA VAL A 77 11.49 5.60 -0.17
C VAL A 77 11.19 5.62 1.33
N SER A 78 10.23 6.44 1.77
CA SER A 78 9.92 6.54 3.20
C SER A 78 9.15 5.35 3.76
N THR A 79 8.42 4.59 2.95
CA THR A 79 7.61 3.45 3.38
C THR A 79 8.38 2.42 4.21
N PRO A 80 9.54 1.87 3.78
CA PRO A 80 10.31 0.93 4.59
C PRO A 80 10.93 1.59 5.83
N ILE A 81 11.30 2.87 5.74
CA ILE A 81 11.84 3.64 6.87
C ILE A 81 10.80 3.74 7.99
N TRP A 82 9.56 4.15 7.67
CA TRP A 82 8.47 4.19 8.63
C TRP A 82 8.14 2.81 9.21
N GLY A 83 8.22 1.76 8.38
CA GLY A 83 8.03 0.38 8.82
C GLY A 83 9.05 -0.04 9.86
N LYS A 84 10.33 0.22 9.61
CA LYS A 84 11.40 -0.06 10.57
C LYS A 84 11.26 0.78 11.84
N LEU A 85 10.99 2.06 11.72
CA LEU A 85 10.75 2.93 12.87
C LEU A 85 9.57 2.44 13.73
N ALA A 86 8.54 1.84 13.13
CA ALA A 86 7.40 1.27 13.86
C ALA A 86 7.78 0.05 14.74
N ASP A 87 8.89 -0.61 14.44
CA ASP A 87 9.42 -1.69 15.27
C ASP A 87 10.33 -1.17 16.41
N LEU A 88 10.82 0.07 16.28
CA LEU A 88 11.78 0.68 17.20
C LEU A 88 11.15 1.71 18.16
N VAL A 89 10.14 2.44 17.71
CA VAL A 89 9.58 3.62 18.39
C VAL A 89 8.07 3.44 18.58
N ASN A 90 7.48 4.27 19.47
CA ASN A 90 6.05 4.24 19.71
C ASN A 90 5.25 4.52 18.42
N ARG A 91 4.52 3.51 17.97
CA ARG A 91 3.75 3.51 16.71
C ARG A 91 2.69 4.60 16.64
N LYS A 92 2.07 4.97 17.79
CA LYS A 92 1.08 6.06 17.85
C LYS A 92 1.74 7.41 17.56
N VAL A 93 2.89 7.67 18.18
CA VAL A 93 3.65 8.91 17.94
C VAL A 93 4.08 9.00 16.49
N LEU A 94 4.60 7.90 15.92
CA LEU A 94 4.99 7.86 14.52
C LEU A 94 3.83 8.14 13.57
N LEU A 95 2.66 7.55 13.81
CA LEU A 95 1.47 7.79 12.99
C LEU A 95 1.04 9.26 13.07
N MET A 96 1.03 9.83 14.27
CA MET A 96 0.70 11.26 14.45
C MET A 96 1.69 12.17 13.74
N THR A 97 2.98 11.83 13.77
CA THR A 97 4.03 12.56 13.03
C THR A 97 3.82 12.44 11.51
N ALA A 98 3.48 11.26 11.01
CA ALA A 98 3.20 11.05 9.59
C ALA A 98 1.97 11.86 9.13
N ILE A 99 0.87 11.87 9.92
CA ILE A 99 -0.31 12.72 9.65
C ILE A 99 0.09 14.20 9.70
N GLY A 100 0.88 14.61 10.68
CA GLY A 100 1.35 16.00 10.82
C GLY A 100 2.17 16.44 9.61
N LEU A 101 3.14 15.65 9.16
CA LEU A 101 3.92 15.92 7.94
C LEU A 101 3.03 16.01 6.71
N PHE A 102 2.08 15.08 6.57
CA PHE A 102 1.13 15.08 5.47
C PHE A 102 0.25 16.35 5.47
N VAL A 103 -0.31 16.73 6.61
CA VAL A 103 -1.16 17.93 6.76
C VAL A 103 -0.37 19.20 6.46
N VAL A 104 0.82 19.33 7.04
CA VAL A 104 1.70 20.50 6.81
C VAL A 104 2.09 20.59 5.34
N GLY A 105 2.55 19.49 4.73
CA GLY A 105 2.88 19.45 3.31
C GLY A 105 1.67 19.81 2.44
N THR A 106 0.50 19.23 2.73
CA THR A 106 -0.72 19.50 1.96
C THR A 106 -1.18 20.95 2.11
N ALA A 107 -1.16 21.51 3.33
CA ALA A 107 -1.57 22.88 3.57
C ALA A 107 -0.63 23.89 2.87
N ILE A 108 0.70 23.70 2.96
CA ILE A 108 1.66 24.59 2.28
C ILE A 108 1.53 24.48 0.76
N ALA A 109 1.24 23.30 0.20
CA ALA A 109 1.02 23.12 -1.23
C ALA A 109 -0.13 23.97 -1.77
N GLY A 110 -1.19 24.19 -0.98
CA GLY A 110 -2.30 25.08 -1.34
C GLY A 110 -1.91 26.55 -1.47
N PHE A 111 -0.79 26.97 -0.86
CA PHE A 111 -0.24 28.33 -0.95
C PHE A 111 0.90 28.46 -1.97
N ALA A 112 1.27 27.39 -2.68
CA ALA A 112 2.35 27.45 -3.67
C ALA A 112 2.06 28.48 -4.76
N GLN A 113 3.09 29.28 -5.10
CA GLN A 113 3.02 30.34 -6.13
C GLN A 113 3.90 30.01 -7.34
N ASP A 114 4.75 29.00 -7.24
CA ASP A 114 5.62 28.51 -8.30
C ASP A 114 5.74 26.99 -8.24
N THR A 115 6.18 26.39 -9.34
CA THR A 115 6.30 24.93 -9.49
C THR A 115 7.39 24.35 -8.60
N THR A 116 8.49 25.07 -8.35
CA THR A 116 9.61 24.61 -7.53
C THR A 116 9.18 24.45 -6.07
N THR A 117 8.47 25.45 -5.54
CA THR A 117 7.87 25.37 -4.19
C THR A 117 6.90 24.21 -4.10
N LEU A 118 6.04 24.03 -5.12
CA LEU A 118 5.08 22.94 -5.15
C LEU A 118 5.80 21.58 -5.12
N ILE A 119 6.83 21.37 -5.95
CA ILE A 119 7.63 20.14 -5.99
C ILE A 119 8.26 19.85 -4.62
N ALA A 120 8.91 20.85 -4.00
CA ALA A 120 9.54 20.69 -2.69
C ALA A 120 8.54 20.26 -1.60
N VAL A 121 7.38 20.88 -1.58
CA VAL A 121 6.34 20.57 -0.59
C VAL A 121 5.67 19.23 -0.86
N ARG A 122 5.58 18.80 -2.13
CA ARG A 122 5.13 17.46 -2.52
C ARG A 122 6.03 16.36 -1.97
N VAL A 123 7.34 16.61 -1.80
CA VAL A 123 8.24 15.69 -1.09
C VAL A 123 7.79 15.51 0.36
N ILE A 124 7.54 16.61 1.08
CA ILE A 124 7.08 16.55 2.48
C ILE A 124 5.74 15.79 2.60
N GLN A 125 4.81 16.07 1.71
CA GLN A 125 3.52 15.37 1.63
C GLN A 125 3.71 13.87 1.36
N GLY A 126 4.60 13.52 0.44
CA GLY A 126 4.93 12.13 0.09
C GLY A 126 5.55 11.36 1.27
N LEU A 127 6.46 11.99 2.03
CA LEU A 127 7.02 11.40 3.25
C LEU A 127 5.92 11.06 4.26
N GLY A 128 4.96 11.97 4.47
CA GLY A 128 3.81 11.74 5.34
C GLY A 128 2.89 10.63 4.81
N ALA A 129 2.59 10.63 3.51
CA ALA A 129 1.74 9.62 2.87
C ALA A 129 2.34 8.21 2.97
N GLY A 130 3.66 8.05 2.78
CA GLY A 130 4.36 6.78 2.96
C GLY A 130 4.25 6.24 4.39
N GLY A 131 4.35 7.13 5.38
CA GLY A 131 4.11 6.80 6.78
C GLY A 131 2.67 6.36 7.05
N LEU A 132 1.69 7.07 6.50
CA LEU A 132 0.27 6.72 6.65
C LEU A 132 -0.02 5.33 6.09
N MET A 133 0.44 5.04 4.87
CA MET A 133 0.22 3.74 4.22
C MET A 133 0.86 2.58 5.00
N SER A 134 2.09 2.77 5.47
CA SER A 134 2.82 1.74 6.22
C SER A 134 2.24 1.54 7.63
N LEU A 135 2.13 2.63 8.40
CA LEU A 135 1.79 2.58 9.83
C LEU A 135 0.35 2.15 10.08
N VAL A 136 -0.61 2.53 9.21
CA VAL A 136 -2.00 2.08 9.34
C VAL A 136 -2.08 0.56 9.23
N MET A 137 -1.40 -0.04 8.24
CA MET A 137 -1.37 -1.50 8.06
C MET A 137 -0.72 -2.22 9.24
N ILE A 138 0.36 -1.66 9.77
CA ILE A 138 1.06 -2.20 10.95
C ILE A 138 0.16 -2.11 12.18
N LEU A 139 -0.52 -0.99 12.40
CA LEU A 139 -1.38 -0.79 13.55
C LEU A 139 -2.61 -1.69 13.53
N ILE A 140 -3.22 -1.90 12.37
CA ILE A 140 -4.28 -2.90 12.20
C ILE A 140 -3.76 -4.29 12.58
N ALA A 141 -2.52 -4.61 12.19
CA ALA A 141 -1.89 -5.89 12.53
C ALA A 141 -1.59 -6.05 14.03
N VAL A 142 -1.34 -4.96 14.74
CA VAL A 142 -1.09 -4.98 16.19
C VAL A 142 -2.39 -5.13 16.99
N ILE A 143 -3.47 -4.49 16.51
CA ILE A 143 -4.74 -4.42 17.24
C ILE A 143 -5.61 -5.66 17.00
N ILE A 144 -5.55 -6.25 15.81
CA ILE A 144 -6.46 -7.30 15.35
C ILE A 144 -5.68 -8.58 15.08
N SER A 145 -6.24 -9.73 15.53
CA SER A 145 -5.67 -11.03 15.24
C SER A 145 -5.66 -11.31 13.71
N PRO A 146 -4.68 -12.06 13.19
CA PRO A 146 -4.62 -12.39 11.76
C PRO A 146 -5.91 -13.01 11.21
N ARG A 147 -6.60 -13.81 12.00
CA ARG A 147 -7.86 -14.44 11.59
C ARG A 147 -8.99 -13.45 11.39
N GLU A 148 -9.13 -12.47 12.27
CA GLU A 148 -10.17 -11.44 12.19
C GLU A 148 -9.83 -10.32 11.20
N ARG A 149 -8.53 -10.12 10.97
CA ARG A 149 -7.98 -9.04 10.11
C ARG A 149 -8.53 -9.07 8.68
N GLY A 150 -8.81 -10.27 8.14
CA GLY A 150 -9.36 -10.43 6.79
C GLY A 150 -10.62 -9.58 6.55
N LYS A 151 -11.53 -9.50 7.54
CA LYS A 151 -12.74 -8.68 7.49
C LYS A 151 -12.42 -7.19 7.37
N TYR A 152 -11.45 -6.71 8.15
CA TYR A 152 -11.05 -5.29 8.15
C TYR A 152 -10.21 -4.93 6.93
N MET A 153 -9.43 -5.87 6.39
CA MET A 153 -8.71 -5.67 5.12
C MET A 153 -9.67 -5.48 3.94
N GLY A 154 -10.81 -6.19 3.94
CA GLY A 154 -11.88 -5.96 2.99
C GLY A 154 -12.43 -4.52 3.07
N LEU A 155 -12.68 -4.02 4.29
CA LEU A 155 -13.13 -2.64 4.51
C LEU A 155 -12.09 -1.60 4.05
N VAL A 156 -10.80 -1.83 4.38
CA VAL A 156 -9.69 -0.99 3.92
C VAL A 156 -9.62 -0.94 2.39
N GLY A 157 -9.67 -2.10 1.72
CA GLY A 157 -9.74 -2.17 0.26
C GLY A 157 -10.92 -1.39 -0.30
N GLY A 158 -12.08 -1.48 0.38
CA GLY A 158 -13.29 -0.75 0.08
C GLY A 158 -13.14 0.76 0.05
N ILE A 159 -12.60 1.27 1.12
CA ILE A 159 -12.42 2.70 1.30
C ILE A 159 -11.34 3.24 0.34
N MET A 160 -10.30 2.46 0.08
CA MET A 160 -9.28 2.80 -0.92
C MET A 160 -9.90 3.00 -2.30
N ALA A 161 -10.80 2.12 -2.70
CA ALA A 161 -11.45 2.22 -3.98
C ALA A 161 -12.41 3.43 -4.06
N VAL A 162 -13.18 3.69 -2.99
CA VAL A 162 -14.02 4.91 -2.91
C VAL A 162 -13.17 6.17 -3.01
N ALA A 163 -11.98 6.19 -2.38
CA ALA A 163 -11.06 7.32 -2.49
C ALA A 163 -10.51 7.50 -3.91
N THR A 164 -10.20 6.39 -4.58
CA THR A 164 -9.65 6.43 -5.94
C THR A 164 -10.67 6.93 -6.97
N ILE A 165 -11.95 6.53 -6.85
CA ILE A 165 -13.01 7.01 -7.75
C ILE A 165 -13.51 8.40 -7.35
N GLY A 166 -13.77 8.58 -6.06
CA GLY A 166 -14.33 9.83 -5.54
C GLY A 166 -13.36 11.01 -5.69
N GLY A 167 -12.05 10.73 -5.76
CA GLY A 167 -11.04 11.76 -5.89
C GLY A 167 -11.19 12.62 -7.15
N PRO A 168 -11.17 12.06 -8.35
CA PRO A 168 -11.36 12.80 -9.58
C PRO A 168 -12.67 13.60 -9.62
N LEU A 169 -13.76 13.00 -9.17
CA LEU A 169 -15.06 13.65 -9.12
C LEU A 169 -15.07 14.84 -8.16
N LEU A 170 -14.61 14.64 -6.93
CA LEU A 170 -14.50 15.71 -5.93
C LEU A 170 -13.49 16.78 -6.37
N GLY A 171 -12.35 16.35 -6.94
CA GLY A 171 -11.32 17.26 -7.44
C GLY A 171 -11.82 18.17 -8.55
N GLY A 172 -12.58 17.64 -9.51
CA GLY A 172 -13.23 18.40 -10.55
C GLY A 172 -14.21 19.43 -9.98
N VAL A 173 -15.19 18.97 -9.20
CA VAL A 173 -16.21 19.85 -8.59
C VAL A 173 -15.58 20.95 -7.72
N VAL A 174 -14.59 20.59 -6.90
CA VAL A 174 -13.91 21.57 -6.03
C VAL A 174 -13.08 22.58 -6.85
N THR A 175 -12.42 22.11 -7.91
CA THR A 175 -11.66 22.99 -8.80
C THR A 175 -12.57 23.99 -9.53
N ASP A 176 -13.71 23.51 -10.02
CA ASP A 176 -14.67 24.34 -10.74
C ASP A 176 -15.34 25.38 -9.82
N ALA A 177 -15.61 25.01 -8.57
CA ALA A 177 -16.32 25.88 -7.62
C ALA A 177 -15.39 26.87 -6.89
N TRP A 178 -14.18 26.45 -6.49
CA TRP A 178 -13.28 27.22 -5.60
C TRP A 178 -11.83 27.32 -6.09
N GLY A 179 -11.54 26.81 -7.29
CA GLY A 179 -10.20 26.76 -7.85
C GLY A 179 -9.36 25.60 -7.31
N TRP A 180 -8.27 25.28 -8.01
CA TRP A 180 -7.40 24.13 -7.73
C TRP A 180 -6.74 24.14 -6.34
N ARG A 181 -6.50 25.34 -5.77
CA ARG A 181 -5.90 25.47 -4.43
C ARG A 181 -6.76 24.84 -3.35
N ALA A 182 -8.08 24.86 -3.51
CA ALA A 182 -9.03 24.27 -2.58
C ALA A 182 -8.86 22.75 -2.48
N ASN A 183 -8.36 22.09 -3.52
CA ASN A 183 -8.07 20.66 -3.53
C ASN A 183 -7.01 20.25 -2.51
N PHE A 184 -6.08 21.12 -2.18
CA PHE A 184 -5.10 20.87 -1.13
C PHE A 184 -5.67 21.10 0.27
N PHE A 185 -6.66 21.98 0.43
CA PHE A 185 -7.27 22.22 1.73
C PHE A 185 -8.37 21.22 2.08
N LEU A 186 -9.01 20.58 1.08
CA LEU A 186 -10.08 19.60 1.28
C LEU A 186 -9.69 18.42 2.19
N PRO A 187 -8.50 17.80 2.07
CA PRO A 187 -8.09 16.69 2.94
C PRO A 187 -7.72 17.12 4.37
N VAL A 188 -7.36 18.39 4.59
CA VAL A 188 -6.82 18.87 5.87
C VAL A 188 -7.81 18.71 7.04
N PRO A 189 -9.08 19.13 6.95
CA PRO A 189 -10.06 18.93 8.03
C PRO A 189 -10.24 17.45 8.38
N LEU A 190 -10.30 16.58 7.37
CA LEU A 190 -10.46 15.14 7.58
C LEU A 190 -9.24 14.53 8.26
N ALA A 191 -8.02 14.97 7.89
CA ALA A 191 -6.78 14.55 8.53
C ALA A 191 -6.72 15.00 10.00
N ILE A 192 -7.17 16.22 10.31
CA ILE A 192 -7.25 16.72 11.70
C ILE A 192 -8.25 15.89 12.51
N ILE A 193 -9.42 15.57 11.94
CA ILE A 193 -10.40 14.69 12.59
C ILE A 193 -9.78 13.32 12.86
N ALA A 194 -9.10 12.72 11.89
CA ALA A 194 -8.41 11.44 12.06
C ALA A 194 -7.38 11.52 13.18
N LEU A 195 -6.59 12.59 13.24
CA LEU A 195 -5.58 12.83 14.28
C LEU A 195 -6.21 12.92 15.68
N ILE A 196 -7.32 13.66 15.82
CA ILE A 196 -8.05 13.78 17.09
C ILE A 196 -8.63 12.42 17.52
N VAL A 197 -9.25 11.70 16.59
CA VAL A 197 -9.80 10.37 16.87
C VAL A 197 -8.69 9.42 17.31
N ILE A 198 -7.59 9.33 16.56
CA ILE A 198 -6.44 8.47 16.87
C ILE A 198 -5.84 8.85 18.23
N GLN A 199 -5.68 10.16 18.51
CA GLN A 199 -5.14 10.62 19.79
C GLN A 199 -5.99 10.16 20.97
N ARG A 200 -7.31 10.19 20.86
CA ARG A 200 -8.23 9.85 21.94
C ARG A 200 -8.51 8.35 22.07
N THR A 201 -8.50 7.61 20.97
CA THR A 201 -9.00 6.22 20.95
C THR A 201 -7.91 5.17 20.80
N LEU A 202 -6.76 5.52 20.21
CA LEU A 202 -5.69 4.57 20.00
C LEU A 202 -4.82 4.46 21.26
N HIS A 203 -5.08 3.44 22.08
CA HIS A 203 -4.26 3.06 23.20
C HIS A 203 -3.45 1.81 22.82
N LEU A 204 -2.14 1.91 22.81
CA LEU A 204 -1.25 0.80 22.48
C LEU A 204 -0.55 0.32 23.74
N PRO A 205 -0.25 -0.98 23.86
CA PRO A 205 0.61 -1.47 24.94
C PRO A 205 1.96 -0.75 24.90
N PRO A 206 2.56 -0.48 26.06
CA PRO A 206 3.88 0.14 26.10
C PRO A 206 4.90 -0.79 25.44
N MET A 207 5.72 -0.23 24.55
CA MET A 207 6.84 -0.96 23.96
C MET A 207 8.00 -1.03 24.97
N PRO A 208 8.73 -2.15 25.01
CA PRO A 208 9.93 -2.25 25.84
C PRO A 208 10.92 -1.13 25.47
N LYS A 209 11.40 -0.41 26.47
CA LYS A 209 12.44 0.61 26.28
C LYS A 209 13.75 -0.10 25.93
N ARG A 210 14.22 0.06 24.70
CA ARG A 210 15.54 -0.38 24.27
C ARG A 210 16.29 0.79 23.62
N ALA A 211 17.62 0.70 23.59
CA ALA A 211 18.42 1.68 22.85
C ALA A 211 18.11 1.55 21.35
N VAL A 212 17.61 2.61 20.76
CA VAL A 212 17.28 2.67 19.33
C VAL A 212 18.53 3.06 18.56
N LYS A 213 18.97 2.20 17.63
CA LYS A 213 20.03 2.51 16.67
C LYS A 213 19.40 2.64 15.30
N ILE A 214 19.46 3.83 14.72
CA ILE A 214 18.92 4.10 13.38
C ILE A 214 20.05 3.94 12.37
N ASP A 215 19.80 3.21 11.29
CA ASP A 215 20.72 3.05 10.17
C ASP A 215 20.64 4.25 9.22
N TYR A 216 21.33 5.33 9.55
CA TYR A 216 21.38 6.52 8.69
C TYR A 216 22.07 6.26 7.34
N VAL A 217 23.05 5.36 7.30
CA VAL A 217 23.77 5.01 6.05
C VAL A 217 22.85 4.24 5.13
N GLY A 218 22.15 3.23 5.64
CA GLY A 218 21.15 2.50 4.87
C GLY A 218 20.03 3.41 4.37
N ILE A 219 19.51 4.35 5.21
CA ILE A 219 18.52 5.34 4.78
C ILE A 219 19.04 6.17 3.59
N ALA A 220 20.27 6.68 3.67
CA ALA A 220 20.84 7.50 2.62
C ALA A 220 21.04 6.71 1.31
N LEU A 221 21.62 5.51 1.41
CA LEU A 221 21.86 4.63 0.26
C LEU A 221 20.56 4.18 -0.40
N LEU A 222 19.56 3.79 0.39
CA LEU A 222 18.23 3.43 -0.12
C LEU A 222 17.58 4.63 -0.83
N THR A 223 17.65 5.81 -0.19
CA THR A 223 17.06 7.04 -0.75
C THR A 223 17.72 7.40 -2.09
N VAL A 224 19.03 7.43 -2.16
CA VAL A 224 19.76 7.77 -3.38
C VAL A 224 19.52 6.70 -4.45
N GLY A 225 19.71 5.43 -4.11
CA GLY A 225 19.58 4.32 -5.06
C GLY A 225 18.19 4.22 -5.67
N VAL A 226 17.15 4.20 -4.84
CA VAL A 226 15.76 4.09 -5.33
C VAL A 226 15.30 5.36 -6.04
N SER A 227 15.66 6.54 -5.52
CA SER A 227 15.27 7.79 -6.18
C SER A 227 15.90 7.91 -7.56
N LEU A 228 17.20 7.66 -7.70
CA LEU A 228 17.86 7.70 -9.01
C LEU A 228 17.31 6.64 -9.97
N LEU A 229 17.00 5.43 -9.48
CA LEU A 229 16.38 4.39 -10.30
C LEU A 229 15.01 4.84 -10.83
N LEU A 230 14.14 5.34 -9.94
CA LEU A 230 12.79 5.75 -10.33
C LEU A 230 12.81 7.00 -11.22
N ILE A 231 13.71 7.95 -10.98
CA ILE A 231 13.90 9.13 -11.85
C ILE A 231 14.40 8.67 -13.22
N TRP A 232 15.41 7.80 -13.26
CA TRP A 232 15.97 7.25 -14.51
C TRP A 232 14.90 6.54 -15.33
N VAL A 233 14.09 5.68 -14.69
CA VAL A 233 13.01 4.95 -15.34
C VAL A 233 11.89 5.89 -15.80
N SER A 234 11.53 6.91 -15.02
CA SER A 234 10.37 7.79 -15.29
C SER A 234 10.66 8.89 -16.33
N LEU A 235 11.89 9.36 -16.42
CA LEU A 235 12.27 10.49 -17.28
C LEU A 235 13.15 10.09 -18.46
N GLY A 236 13.66 8.87 -18.47
CA GLY A 236 14.43 8.33 -19.59
C GLY A 236 13.60 8.26 -20.87
N GLY A 237 14.20 8.68 -21.98
CA GLY A 237 13.55 8.78 -23.28
C GLY A 237 12.73 10.05 -23.50
N SER A 238 12.46 10.85 -22.44
CA SER A 238 11.80 12.15 -22.53
C SER A 238 12.75 13.32 -22.20
N GLU A 239 13.37 13.30 -21.01
CA GLU A 239 14.28 14.37 -20.57
C GLU A 239 15.74 14.11 -20.95
N PHE A 240 16.10 12.85 -21.15
CA PHE A 240 17.43 12.43 -21.59
C PHE A 240 17.33 11.10 -22.38
N GLU A 241 18.21 10.92 -23.36
CA GLU A 241 18.28 9.71 -24.15
C GLU A 241 18.78 8.52 -23.31
N TRP A 242 18.26 7.31 -23.57
CA TRP A 242 18.62 6.10 -22.84
C TRP A 242 20.11 5.74 -22.94
N ASP A 243 20.77 6.10 -24.06
CA ASP A 243 22.19 5.85 -24.35
C ASP A 243 23.08 7.07 -24.05
N SER A 244 22.58 8.06 -23.31
CA SER A 244 23.32 9.26 -22.90
C SER A 244 24.24 9.00 -21.72
N MET A 245 25.30 9.83 -21.58
CA MET A 245 26.19 9.81 -20.41
C MET A 245 25.42 10.04 -19.11
N THR A 246 24.40 10.90 -19.12
CA THR A 246 23.50 11.15 -17.98
C THR A 246 22.80 9.85 -17.56
N SER A 247 22.27 9.09 -18.51
CA SER A 247 21.61 7.80 -18.26
C SER A 247 22.57 6.79 -17.62
N TYR A 248 23.77 6.63 -18.17
CA TYR A 248 24.78 5.71 -17.64
C TYR A 248 25.27 6.10 -16.24
N VAL A 249 25.45 7.37 -15.97
CA VAL A 249 25.83 7.87 -14.64
C VAL A 249 24.71 7.61 -13.64
N MET A 250 23.46 7.92 -13.99
CA MET A 250 22.33 7.73 -13.10
C MET A 250 22.14 6.26 -12.73
N ILE A 251 22.12 5.35 -13.72
CA ILE A 251 21.95 3.93 -13.43
C ILE A 251 23.16 3.35 -12.69
N GLY A 252 24.38 3.80 -13.02
CA GLY A 252 25.60 3.38 -12.35
C GLY A 252 25.64 3.78 -10.87
N VAL A 253 25.29 5.04 -10.55
CA VAL A 253 25.23 5.53 -9.17
C VAL A 253 24.08 4.86 -8.42
N SER A 254 22.93 4.68 -9.07
CA SER A 254 21.79 3.96 -8.48
C SER A 254 22.16 2.52 -8.13
N ALA A 255 22.77 1.80 -9.06
CA ALA A 255 23.20 0.42 -8.84
C ALA A 255 24.27 0.33 -7.71
N ALA A 256 25.24 1.23 -7.71
CA ALA A 256 26.25 1.29 -6.65
C ALA A 256 25.63 1.58 -5.28
N ALA A 257 24.66 2.50 -5.21
CA ALA A 257 23.95 2.83 -3.97
C ALA A 257 23.08 1.65 -3.49
N ILE A 258 22.36 0.97 -4.38
CA ILE A 258 21.54 -0.21 -4.02
C ILE A 258 22.43 -1.37 -3.57
N ILE A 259 23.54 -1.63 -4.24
CA ILE A 259 24.50 -2.66 -3.83
C ILE A 259 25.11 -2.29 -2.46
N GLY A 260 25.52 -1.03 -2.28
CA GLY A 260 26.02 -0.53 -1.01
C GLY A 260 24.97 -0.66 0.10
N PHE A 261 23.71 -0.36 -0.18
CA PHE A 261 22.59 -0.58 0.74
C PHE A 261 22.48 -2.05 1.15
N ILE A 262 22.41 -2.97 0.18
CA ILE A 262 22.32 -4.41 0.45
C ILE A 262 23.51 -4.88 1.33
N ILE A 263 24.71 -4.42 1.02
CA ILE A 263 25.91 -4.77 1.82
C ILE A 263 25.76 -4.23 3.25
N THR A 264 25.37 -2.98 3.42
CA THR A 264 25.18 -2.35 4.73
C THR A 264 24.17 -3.12 5.58
N GLU A 265 23.04 -3.57 4.99
CA GLU A 265 21.97 -4.31 5.66
C GLU A 265 22.44 -5.63 6.31
N PHE A 266 23.56 -6.21 5.87
CA PHE A 266 24.14 -7.40 6.50
C PHE A 266 24.97 -7.09 7.75
N PHE A 267 25.47 -5.86 7.89
CA PHE A 267 26.42 -5.50 8.96
C PHE A 267 25.80 -4.62 10.05
N VAL A 268 24.68 -3.97 9.77
CA VAL A 268 24.02 -3.07 10.73
C VAL A 268 23.17 -3.86 11.71
N PRO A 269 23.21 -3.53 13.03
CA PRO A 269 22.42 -4.22 14.06
C PRO A 269 20.90 -4.09 13.87
N GLU A 270 20.44 -2.95 13.32
CA GLU A 270 19.01 -2.65 13.12
C GLU A 270 18.73 -2.29 11.65
N PRO A 271 18.79 -3.29 10.72
CA PRO A 271 18.62 -3.05 9.29
C PRO A 271 17.21 -2.58 8.94
N ILE A 272 17.07 -1.75 7.88
CA ILE A 272 15.78 -1.25 7.36
C ILE A 272 15.02 -2.39 6.67
N VAL A 273 15.75 -3.16 5.86
CA VAL A 273 15.26 -4.34 5.16
C VAL A 273 16.01 -5.56 5.70
N PRO A 274 15.58 -6.15 6.83
CA PRO A 274 16.29 -7.28 7.39
C PRO A 274 16.43 -8.41 6.36
N MET A 275 17.67 -8.71 5.93
CA MET A 275 17.95 -9.77 4.94
C MET A 275 17.54 -11.15 5.47
N THR A 276 17.39 -11.28 6.79
CA THR A 276 16.85 -12.48 7.44
C THR A 276 15.41 -12.77 7.05
N LEU A 277 14.61 -11.76 6.69
CA LEU A 277 13.24 -11.94 6.21
C LEU A 277 13.20 -12.76 4.92
N PHE A 278 14.20 -12.63 4.04
CA PHE A 278 14.29 -13.40 2.79
C PHE A 278 14.63 -14.88 3.01
N LYS A 279 15.13 -15.26 4.19
CA LYS A 279 15.25 -16.67 4.59
C LYS A 279 13.88 -17.29 4.85
N ASN A 280 12.87 -16.49 5.20
CA ASN A 280 11.51 -16.96 5.35
C ASN A 280 10.86 -17.13 3.98
N ARG A 281 10.54 -18.39 3.65
CA ARG A 281 9.91 -18.76 2.37
C ARG A 281 8.60 -18.03 2.12
N THR A 282 7.80 -17.79 3.17
CA THR A 282 6.53 -17.06 3.05
C THR A 282 6.76 -15.62 2.64
N PHE A 283 7.73 -14.95 3.27
CA PHE A 283 8.08 -13.56 2.92
C PHE A 283 8.56 -13.43 1.48
N THR A 284 9.55 -14.25 1.09
CA THR A 284 10.14 -14.20 -0.26
C THR A 284 9.11 -14.45 -1.36
N LEU A 285 8.28 -15.50 -1.21
CA LEU A 285 7.24 -15.80 -2.19
C LEU A 285 6.14 -14.72 -2.22
N ALA A 286 5.80 -14.14 -1.07
CA ALA A 286 4.85 -13.04 -1.00
C ALA A 286 5.39 -11.75 -1.65
N VAL A 287 6.69 -11.47 -1.52
CA VAL A 287 7.35 -10.36 -2.23
C VAL A 287 7.30 -10.58 -3.74
N ILE A 288 7.66 -11.78 -4.23
CA ILE A 288 7.58 -12.12 -5.66
C ILE A 288 6.16 -11.94 -6.19
N ALA A 289 5.15 -12.46 -5.49
CA ALA A 289 3.75 -12.27 -5.85
C ALA A 289 3.35 -10.79 -5.81
N SER A 290 3.81 -10.02 -4.81
CA SER A 290 3.51 -8.59 -4.67
C SER A 290 4.12 -7.74 -5.79
N VAL A 291 5.33 -8.06 -6.24
CA VAL A 291 5.98 -7.45 -7.43
C VAL A 291 5.10 -7.65 -8.65
N SER A 292 4.68 -8.88 -8.91
CA SER A 292 3.84 -9.23 -10.07
C SER A 292 2.47 -8.53 -10.03
N ILE A 293 1.81 -8.56 -8.88
CA ILE A 293 0.52 -7.90 -8.66
C ILE A 293 0.65 -6.37 -8.73
N GLY A 294 1.78 -5.82 -8.27
CA GLY A 294 2.07 -4.39 -8.35
C GLY A 294 2.10 -3.90 -9.80
N VAL A 295 2.80 -4.61 -10.67
CA VAL A 295 2.84 -4.28 -12.10
C VAL A 295 1.44 -4.34 -12.71
N ALA A 296 0.69 -5.43 -12.48
CA ALA A 296 -0.67 -5.57 -13.01
C ALA A 296 -1.60 -4.45 -12.53
N MET A 297 -1.54 -4.09 -11.24
CA MET A 297 -2.37 -3.05 -10.63
C MET A 297 -2.09 -1.67 -11.21
N PHE A 298 -0.81 -1.26 -11.23
CA PHE A 298 -0.43 0.07 -11.72
C PHE A 298 -0.61 0.19 -13.23
N ALA A 299 -0.25 -0.86 -13.99
CA ALA A 299 -0.48 -0.91 -15.43
C ALA A 299 -1.96 -0.73 -15.78
N THR A 300 -2.83 -1.46 -15.10
CA THR A 300 -4.27 -1.35 -15.35
C THR A 300 -4.78 0.04 -15.01
N SER A 301 -4.35 0.63 -13.90
CA SER A 301 -4.79 1.99 -13.49
C SER A 301 -4.39 3.05 -14.52
N VAL A 302 -3.20 2.94 -15.12
CA VAL A 302 -2.69 3.93 -16.07
C VAL A 302 -3.24 3.67 -17.47
N PHE A 303 -3.09 2.46 -17.98
CA PHE A 303 -3.37 2.18 -19.40
C PHE A 303 -4.87 2.01 -19.69
N LEU A 304 -5.66 1.61 -18.71
CA LEU A 304 -7.11 1.57 -18.89
C LEU A 304 -7.71 2.98 -18.99
N ALA A 305 -7.19 3.94 -18.22
CA ALA A 305 -7.59 5.33 -18.36
C ALA A 305 -7.20 5.90 -19.74
N GLN A 306 -6.01 5.58 -20.23
CA GLN A 306 -5.58 5.96 -21.59
C GLN A 306 -6.43 5.28 -22.67
N TYR A 307 -6.79 4.01 -22.48
CA TYR A 307 -7.70 3.31 -23.40
C TYR A 307 -9.03 4.05 -23.55
N PHE A 308 -9.67 4.41 -22.46
CA PHE A 308 -10.94 5.15 -22.54
C PHE A 308 -10.79 6.53 -23.18
N GLN A 309 -9.72 7.26 -22.87
CA GLN A 309 -9.51 8.60 -23.39
C GLN A 309 -9.02 8.63 -24.84
N LEU A 310 -8.07 7.76 -25.21
CA LEU A 310 -7.37 7.84 -26.51
C LEU A 310 -7.90 6.84 -27.54
N ALA A 311 -8.40 5.66 -27.11
CA ALA A 311 -9.00 4.68 -28.01
C ALA A 311 -10.52 4.78 -28.10
N ARG A 312 -11.18 5.46 -27.15
CA ARG A 312 -12.65 5.59 -27.10
C ARG A 312 -13.12 7.04 -27.12
N GLY A 313 -12.22 8.01 -27.13
CA GLY A 313 -12.55 9.45 -27.17
C GLY A 313 -13.28 9.97 -25.93
N ALA A 314 -13.26 9.23 -24.81
CA ALA A 314 -13.93 9.63 -23.58
C ALA A 314 -13.23 10.82 -22.91
N THR A 315 -13.97 11.71 -22.30
CA THR A 315 -13.42 12.74 -21.43
C THR A 315 -12.75 12.14 -20.20
N PRO A 316 -11.84 12.84 -19.52
CA PRO A 316 -11.22 12.36 -18.28
C PRO A 316 -12.23 11.92 -17.22
N THR A 317 -13.34 12.65 -17.07
CA THR A 317 -14.43 12.32 -16.14
C THR A 317 -15.16 11.05 -16.54
N GLU A 318 -15.51 10.91 -17.83
CA GLU A 318 -16.14 9.70 -18.36
C GLU A 318 -15.22 8.49 -18.23
N SER A 319 -13.94 8.65 -18.55
CA SER A 319 -12.91 7.61 -18.37
C SER A 319 -12.87 7.12 -16.92
N GLY A 320 -12.91 8.04 -15.95
CA GLY A 320 -13.00 7.68 -14.53
C GLY A 320 -14.26 6.88 -14.19
N LEU A 321 -15.42 7.29 -14.69
CA LEU A 321 -16.70 6.59 -14.49
C LEU A 321 -16.69 5.21 -15.17
N MET A 322 -16.09 5.10 -16.35
CA MET A 322 -15.98 3.83 -17.08
C MET A 322 -15.10 2.80 -16.37
N THR A 323 -14.25 3.20 -15.42
CA THR A 323 -13.45 2.26 -14.60
C THR A 323 -14.20 1.69 -13.39
N ILE A 324 -15.43 2.15 -13.10
CA ILE A 324 -16.23 1.69 -11.96
C ILE A 324 -16.38 0.15 -11.91
N PRO A 325 -16.63 -0.60 -13.01
CA PRO A 325 -16.75 -2.05 -12.96
C PRO A 325 -15.53 -2.74 -12.36
N MET A 326 -14.30 -2.27 -12.65
CA MET A 326 -13.08 -2.82 -12.07
C MET A 326 -13.06 -2.64 -10.54
N ILE A 327 -13.48 -1.48 -10.09
CA ILE A 327 -13.47 -1.13 -8.67
C ILE A 327 -14.54 -1.91 -7.92
N VAL A 328 -15.72 -2.08 -8.52
CA VAL A 328 -16.78 -2.94 -7.95
C VAL A 328 -16.30 -4.38 -7.83
N GLY A 329 -15.60 -4.89 -8.85
CA GLY A 329 -14.97 -6.22 -8.80
C GLY A 329 -13.93 -6.32 -7.67
N GLN A 330 -13.03 -5.36 -7.56
CA GLN A 330 -11.99 -5.31 -6.55
C GLN A 330 -12.55 -5.20 -5.14
N LEU A 331 -13.50 -4.30 -4.92
CA LEU A 331 -14.21 -4.09 -3.66
C LEU A 331 -14.99 -5.31 -3.22
N GLY A 332 -15.91 -5.76 -4.09
CA GLY A 332 -16.77 -6.89 -3.80
C GLY A 332 -15.97 -8.13 -3.44
N ALA A 333 -14.94 -8.44 -4.24
CA ALA A 333 -14.06 -9.57 -3.97
C ALA A 333 -13.23 -9.38 -2.68
N SER A 334 -12.68 -8.20 -2.42
CA SER A 334 -11.89 -7.94 -1.21
C SER A 334 -12.74 -8.11 0.06
N ILE A 335 -13.95 -7.54 0.11
CA ILE A 335 -14.86 -7.65 1.25
C ILE A 335 -15.34 -9.09 1.44
N LEU A 336 -15.84 -9.70 0.36
CA LEU A 336 -16.38 -11.06 0.41
C LEU A 336 -15.32 -12.07 0.84
N ILE A 337 -14.16 -12.04 0.20
CA ILE A 337 -13.08 -12.99 0.47
C ILE A 337 -12.42 -12.73 1.82
N GLY A 338 -12.27 -11.46 2.22
CA GLY A 338 -11.81 -11.12 3.56
C GLY A 338 -12.72 -11.69 4.65
N ALA A 339 -14.05 -11.61 4.47
CA ALA A 339 -15.02 -12.22 5.39
C ALA A 339 -14.96 -13.76 5.38
N LEU A 340 -14.82 -14.38 4.21
CA LEU A 340 -14.68 -15.83 4.08
C LEU A 340 -13.38 -16.34 4.70
N ILE A 341 -12.27 -15.65 4.52
CA ILE A 341 -10.98 -15.98 5.16
C ILE A 341 -11.11 -15.91 6.67
N SER A 342 -11.71 -14.86 7.22
CA SER A 342 -11.95 -14.72 8.66
C SER A 342 -12.83 -15.85 9.20
N ARG A 343 -13.90 -16.22 8.47
CA ARG A 343 -14.83 -17.27 8.88
C ARG A 343 -14.21 -18.65 8.84
N PHE A 344 -13.52 -19.00 7.75
CA PHE A 344 -13.02 -20.36 7.51
C PHE A 344 -11.56 -20.56 7.92
N GLY A 345 -10.79 -19.50 8.12
CA GLY A 345 -9.35 -19.55 8.42
C GLY A 345 -8.48 -20.04 7.24
N LYS A 346 -9.08 -20.28 6.07
CA LYS A 346 -8.42 -20.81 4.87
C LYS A 346 -8.22 -19.68 3.86
N TRP A 347 -7.00 -19.23 3.68
CA TRP A 347 -6.67 -18.10 2.81
C TRP A 347 -6.10 -18.53 1.44
N LYS A 348 -5.30 -19.62 1.40
CA LYS A 348 -4.51 -20.03 0.23
C LYS A 348 -5.38 -20.30 -1.01
N ARG A 349 -6.52 -20.98 -0.84
CA ARG A 349 -7.43 -21.30 -1.96
C ARG A 349 -8.00 -20.04 -2.60
N PHE A 350 -8.37 -19.06 -1.78
CA PHE A 350 -8.92 -17.79 -2.28
C PHE A 350 -7.86 -16.96 -2.98
N MET A 351 -6.63 -16.92 -2.46
CA MET A 351 -5.53 -16.23 -3.12
C MET A 351 -5.14 -16.88 -4.43
N LEU A 352 -5.13 -18.22 -4.50
CA LEU A 352 -4.91 -18.95 -5.76
C LEU A 352 -5.99 -18.61 -6.80
N LEU A 353 -7.26 -18.66 -6.41
CA LEU A 353 -8.36 -18.26 -7.29
C LEU A 353 -8.19 -16.81 -7.75
N GLY A 354 -7.88 -15.90 -6.81
CA GLY A 354 -7.63 -14.49 -7.13
C GLY A 354 -6.49 -14.29 -8.12
N SER A 355 -5.36 -14.97 -7.94
CA SER A 355 -4.23 -14.87 -8.87
C SER A 355 -4.55 -15.45 -10.26
N LEU A 356 -5.35 -16.51 -10.33
CA LEU A 356 -5.86 -17.03 -11.60
C LEU A 356 -6.79 -16.03 -12.30
N LEU A 357 -7.64 -15.32 -11.54
CA LEU A 357 -8.47 -14.24 -12.07
C LEU A 357 -7.62 -13.07 -12.58
N VAL A 358 -6.48 -12.76 -11.91
CA VAL A 358 -5.54 -11.75 -12.43
C VAL A 358 -4.95 -12.19 -13.76
N VAL A 359 -4.55 -13.46 -13.91
CA VAL A 359 -4.07 -14.01 -15.20
C VAL A 359 -5.16 -13.91 -16.26
N ALA A 360 -6.36 -14.40 -15.95
CA ALA A 360 -7.47 -14.38 -16.89
C ALA A 360 -7.85 -12.93 -17.29
N GLY A 361 -7.95 -12.03 -16.32
CA GLY A 361 -8.25 -10.63 -16.56
C GLY A 361 -7.16 -9.92 -17.36
N SER A 362 -5.88 -10.11 -17.03
CA SER A 362 -4.76 -9.57 -17.82
C SER A 362 -4.75 -10.10 -19.24
N TYR A 363 -5.03 -11.40 -19.43
CA TYR A 363 -5.16 -12.00 -20.76
C TYR A 363 -6.35 -11.41 -21.53
N LEU A 364 -7.52 -11.27 -20.91
CA LEU A 364 -8.67 -10.63 -21.55
C LEU A 364 -8.37 -9.19 -21.97
N MET A 365 -7.58 -8.43 -21.19
CA MET A 365 -7.15 -7.09 -21.58
C MET A 365 -6.27 -7.08 -22.84
N THR A 366 -5.56 -8.16 -23.17
CA THR A 366 -4.81 -8.26 -24.46
C THR A 366 -5.72 -8.36 -25.68
N THR A 367 -7.00 -8.65 -25.49
CA THR A 367 -7.99 -8.74 -26.58
C THR A 367 -8.76 -7.45 -26.82
N LEU A 368 -8.47 -6.38 -26.05
CA LEU A 368 -9.10 -5.08 -26.23
C LEU A 368 -8.85 -4.53 -27.65
N ARG A 369 -9.90 -3.91 -28.20
CA ARG A 369 -9.84 -3.13 -29.43
C ARG A 369 -10.62 -1.85 -29.23
N TYR A 370 -10.41 -0.84 -30.07
CA TYR A 370 -11.10 0.45 -29.98
C TYR A 370 -12.63 0.31 -30.07
N ASP A 371 -13.12 -0.69 -30.80
CA ASP A 371 -14.53 -1.00 -31.06
C ASP A 371 -15.13 -2.08 -30.12
N THR A 372 -14.34 -2.60 -29.15
CA THR A 372 -14.82 -3.61 -28.20
C THR A 372 -16.01 -3.06 -27.41
N ASP A 373 -17.15 -3.75 -27.42
CA ASP A 373 -18.34 -3.34 -26.67
C ASP A 373 -18.01 -3.14 -25.18
N TYR A 374 -18.50 -2.04 -24.61
CA TYR A 374 -18.22 -1.66 -23.23
C TYR A 374 -18.66 -2.73 -22.21
N VAL A 375 -19.68 -3.52 -22.52
CA VAL A 375 -20.12 -4.62 -21.64
C VAL A 375 -19.00 -5.65 -21.49
N TRP A 376 -18.32 -6.02 -22.56
CA TRP A 376 -17.16 -6.94 -22.50
C TRP A 376 -15.98 -6.32 -21.78
N VAL A 377 -15.67 -5.06 -22.06
CA VAL A 377 -14.63 -4.33 -21.33
C VAL A 377 -14.93 -4.33 -19.82
N SER A 378 -16.20 -4.10 -19.44
CA SER A 378 -16.65 -4.14 -18.05
C SER A 378 -16.47 -5.52 -17.42
N VAL A 379 -16.79 -6.59 -18.14
CA VAL A 379 -16.55 -7.97 -17.66
C VAL A 379 -15.06 -8.23 -17.43
N TYR A 380 -14.19 -7.82 -18.37
CA TYR A 380 -12.74 -7.95 -18.21
C TYR A 380 -12.23 -7.19 -16.97
N MET A 381 -12.73 -5.97 -16.78
CA MET A 381 -12.43 -5.14 -15.62
C MET A 381 -12.87 -5.78 -14.31
N VAL A 382 -14.09 -6.33 -14.24
CA VAL A 382 -14.60 -7.01 -13.04
C VAL A 382 -13.74 -8.24 -12.71
N VAL A 383 -13.37 -9.04 -13.69
CA VAL A 383 -12.52 -10.23 -13.52
C VAL A 383 -11.15 -9.85 -12.96
N LEU A 384 -10.51 -8.87 -13.60
CA LEU A 384 -9.19 -8.39 -13.16
C LEU A 384 -9.25 -7.73 -11.79
N GLY A 385 -10.23 -6.86 -11.57
CA GLY A 385 -10.45 -6.18 -10.29
C GLY A 385 -10.72 -7.17 -9.15
N ALA A 386 -11.57 -8.17 -9.38
CA ALA A 386 -11.83 -9.23 -8.40
C ALA A 386 -10.56 -10.01 -8.04
N GLY A 387 -9.75 -10.36 -9.02
CA GLY A 387 -8.46 -11.01 -8.79
C GLY A 387 -7.52 -10.17 -7.93
N LEU A 388 -7.35 -8.88 -8.26
CA LEU A 388 -6.53 -7.94 -7.49
C LEU A 388 -7.05 -7.77 -6.06
N GLY A 389 -8.37 -7.64 -5.88
CA GLY A 389 -9.01 -7.51 -4.56
C GLY A 389 -8.81 -8.73 -3.66
N MET A 390 -8.81 -9.94 -4.24
CA MET A 390 -8.58 -11.19 -3.50
C MET A 390 -7.13 -11.36 -3.05
N VAL A 391 -6.15 -10.85 -3.80
CA VAL A 391 -4.73 -11.15 -3.54
C VAL A 391 -4.03 -10.03 -2.79
N MET A 392 -4.25 -8.77 -3.16
CA MET A 392 -3.42 -7.63 -2.75
C MET A 392 -3.30 -7.48 -1.22
N GLN A 393 -4.42 -7.43 -0.52
CA GLN A 393 -4.41 -7.25 0.94
C GLN A 393 -4.04 -8.55 1.68
N ASN A 394 -4.39 -9.68 1.12
CA ASN A 394 -4.13 -10.98 1.74
C ASN A 394 -2.67 -11.39 1.68
N LEU A 395 -1.87 -10.92 0.72
CA LEU A 395 -0.41 -11.10 0.72
C LEU A 395 0.23 -10.48 1.97
N THR A 396 -0.15 -9.25 2.30
CA THR A 396 0.33 -8.58 3.52
C THR A 396 -0.13 -9.34 4.78
N LEU A 397 -1.39 -9.80 4.81
CA LEU A 397 -1.94 -10.59 5.91
C LEU A 397 -1.12 -11.88 6.15
N VAL A 398 -0.78 -12.61 5.09
CA VAL A 398 -0.03 -13.87 5.17
C VAL A 398 1.39 -13.65 5.67
N VAL A 399 2.06 -12.60 5.20
CA VAL A 399 3.39 -12.21 5.70
C VAL A 399 3.34 -11.84 7.17
N GLN A 400 2.37 -11.02 7.57
CA GLN A 400 2.19 -10.63 8.97
C GLN A 400 1.89 -11.81 9.89
N ASN A 401 1.20 -12.84 9.39
CA ASN A 401 0.90 -14.06 10.15
C ASN A 401 2.13 -14.95 10.39
N ASP A 402 3.14 -14.84 9.54
CA ASP A 402 4.35 -15.68 9.55
C ASP A 402 5.63 -14.94 9.95
N THR A 403 5.48 -13.70 10.42
CA THR A 403 6.59 -12.84 10.83
C THR A 403 6.53 -12.63 12.34
N PRO A 404 7.66 -12.71 13.07
CA PRO A 404 7.73 -12.36 14.47
C PRO A 404 7.18 -10.96 14.75
N ALA A 405 6.53 -10.77 15.91
CA ALA A 405 5.90 -9.49 16.26
C ALA A 405 6.89 -8.33 16.30
N SER A 406 8.17 -8.61 16.58
CA SER A 406 9.28 -7.65 16.61
C SER A 406 9.71 -7.12 15.23
N GLN A 407 9.38 -7.82 14.13
CA GLN A 407 9.74 -7.47 12.75
C GLN A 407 8.53 -7.19 11.85
N LEU A 408 7.36 -7.08 12.45
CA LEU A 408 6.08 -6.95 11.73
C LEU A 408 6.03 -5.66 10.88
N GLY A 409 6.60 -4.58 11.39
CA GLY A 409 6.70 -3.30 10.71
C GLY A 409 7.57 -3.40 9.46
N ALA A 410 8.79 -3.90 9.61
CA ALA A 410 9.72 -4.09 8.50
C ALA A 410 9.12 -5.04 7.45
N ALA A 411 8.56 -6.18 7.84
CA ALA A 411 8.00 -7.14 6.89
C ALA A 411 6.81 -6.57 6.09
N SER A 412 5.87 -5.90 6.77
CA SER A 412 4.67 -5.33 6.12
C SER A 412 5.01 -4.20 5.15
N SER A 413 5.88 -3.29 5.59
CA SER A 413 6.27 -2.13 4.77
C SER A 413 7.10 -2.55 3.56
N ASN A 414 7.97 -3.55 3.71
CA ASN A 414 8.78 -4.05 2.59
C ASN A 414 7.95 -4.73 1.50
N VAL A 415 6.90 -5.48 1.85
CA VAL A 415 5.96 -6.02 0.85
C VAL A 415 5.32 -4.90 0.02
N ASN A 416 4.89 -3.81 0.66
CA ASN A 416 4.34 -2.64 -0.04
C ASN A 416 5.39 -1.88 -0.85
N PHE A 417 6.59 -1.74 -0.33
CA PHE A 417 7.73 -1.10 -0.99
C PHE A 417 8.07 -1.80 -2.31
N PHE A 418 8.28 -3.12 -2.29
CA PHE A 418 8.57 -3.89 -3.50
C PHE A 418 7.42 -3.86 -4.50
N ARG A 419 6.18 -3.88 -4.04
CA ARG A 419 5.00 -3.73 -4.89
C ARG A 419 4.98 -2.40 -5.62
N THR A 420 5.24 -1.30 -4.90
CA THR A 420 5.19 0.07 -5.46
C THR A 420 6.33 0.30 -6.46
N ILE A 421 7.56 -0.10 -6.11
CA ILE A 421 8.69 0.03 -7.03
C ILE A 421 8.45 -0.79 -8.30
N ALA A 422 8.07 -2.05 -8.16
CA ALA A 422 7.82 -2.91 -9.31
C ALA A 422 6.68 -2.37 -10.18
N GLY A 423 5.62 -1.84 -9.57
CA GLY A 423 4.54 -1.19 -10.29
C GLY A 423 5.01 0.01 -11.08
N THR A 424 5.82 0.89 -10.48
CA THR A 424 6.38 2.07 -11.16
C THR A 424 7.28 1.68 -12.32
N ILE A 425 8.23 0.77 -12.11
CA ILE A 425 9.11 0.26 -13.17
C ILE A 425 8.29 -0.39 -14.29
N GLY A 426 7.31 -1.22 -13.91
CA GLY A 426 6.44 -1.91 -14.86
C GLY A 426 5.68 -0.94 -15.76
N VAL A 427 5.04 0.07 -15.18
CA VAL A 427 4.31 1.11 -15.95
C VAL A 427 5.23 1.84 -16.92
N THR A 428 6.46 2.16 -16.51
CA THR A 428 7.38 2.88 -17.39
C THR A 428 7.84 2.01 -18.56
N ILE A 429 8.20 0.75 -18.31
CA ILE A 429 8.57 -0.19 -19.40
C ILE A 429 7.38 -0.37 -20.35
N MET A 430 6.19 -0.58 -19.82
CA MET A 430 4.98 -0.75 -20.60
C MET A 430 4.61 0.54 -21.36
N GLY A 431 4.84 1.71 -20.77
CA GLY A 431 4.61 3.02 -21.40
C GLY A 431 5.56 3.26 -22.58
N SER A 432 6.84 2.95 -22.43
CA SER A 432 7.81 3.01 -23.54
C SER A 432 7.45 2.06 -24.68
N LEU A 433 7.02 0.84 -24.35
CA LEU A 433 6.53 -0.10 -25.35
C LEU A 433 5.27 0.43 -26.04
N LEU A 434 4.32 0.99 -25.28
CA LEU A 434 3.10 1.59 -25.82
C LEU A 434 3.42 2.68 -26.84
N ALA A 435 4.33 3.60 -26.51
CA ALA A 435 4.73 4.67 -27.41
C ALA A 435 5.28 4.12 -28.75
N THR A 436 6.11 3.07 -28.66
CA THR A 436 6.66 2.41 -29.86
C THR A 436 5.58 1.72 -30.67
N GLN A 437 4.69 0.94 -30.05
CA GLN A 437 3.63 0.21 -30.73
C GLN A 437 2.60 1.17 -31.36
N VAL A 438 2.16 2.17 -30.62
CA VAL A 438 1.23 3.20 -31.13
C VAL A 438 1.85 3.92 -32.33
N GLY A 439 3.10 4.35 -32.24
CA GLY A 439 3.81 4.98 -33.37
C GLY A 439 3.85 4.07 -34.60
N THR A 440 4.08 2.78 -34.42
CA THR A 440 4.08 1.78 -35.50
C THR A 440 2.70 1.60 -36.11
N HIS A 441 1.66 1.49 -35.30
CA HIS A 441 0.27 1.36 -35.76
C HIS A 441 -0.23 2.63 -36.46
N ILE A 442 0.08 3.82 -35.94
CA ILE A 442 -0.24 5.09 -36.60
C ILE A 442 0.44 5.17 -37.98
N THR A 443 1.75 4.92 -38.04
CA THR A 443 2.50 4.96 -39.28
C THR A 443 1.95 3.99 -40.31
N SER A 444 1.56 2.79 -39.87
CA SER A 444 0.97 1.76 -40.76
C SER A 444 -0.42 2.15 -41.25
N GLY A 445 -1.26 2.70 -40.36
CA GLY A 445 -2.59 3.20 -40.69
C GLY A 445 -2.55 4.38 -41.67
N LEU A 446 -1.64 5.33 -41.44
CA LEU A 446 -1.49 6.51 -42.32
C LEU A 446 -0.93 6.17 -43.72
N LYS A 447 -0.14 5.10 -43.88
CA LYS A 447 0.33 4.65 -45.21
C LYS A 447 -0.80 4.28 -46.16
N SER A 448 -1.92 3.81 -45.63
CA SER A 448 -3.11 3.44 -46.39
C SER A 448 -4.16 4.53 -46.48
N TYR A 449 -3.93 5.66 -45.82
CA TYR A 449 -4.86 6.79 -45.74
C TYR A 449 -4.53 7.84 -46.78
N THR A 450 -5.52 8.23 -47.59
CA THR A 450 -5.39 9.34 -48.53
C THR A 450 -6.18 10.52 -48.00
N PRO A 451 -5.53 11.68 -47.68
CA PRO A 451 -6.21 12.85 -47.22
C PRO A 451 -7.29 13.31 -48.21
N THR A 452 -8.49 13.50 -47.75
CA THR A 452 -9.65 13.88 -48.56
C THR A 452 -10.06 15.33 -48.36
N SER A 453 -9.56 15.97 -47.30
CA SER A 453 -9.89 17.36 -46.93
C SER A 453 -8.65 18.18 -46.55
N PRO A 454 -8.70 19.52 -46.62
CA PRO A 454 -7.66 20.40 -46.08
C PRO A 454 -7.47 20.19 -44.56
N GLU A 455 -8.52 19.84 -43.81
CA GLU A 455 -8.51 19.56 -42.37
C GLU A 455 -7.70 18.31 -42.06
N ASP A 456 -7.75 17.28 -42.92
CA ASP A 456 -6.91 16.08 -42.80
C ASP A 456 -5.43 16.41 -42.87
N VAL A 457 -5.05 17.32 -43.80
CA VAL A 457 -3.65 17.73 -43.99
C VAL A 457 -3.14 18.53 -42.78
N GLU A 458 -3.99 19.35 -42.17
CA GLU A 458 -3.65 20.13 -40.98
C GLU A 458 -3.51 19.22 -39.76
N ALA A 459 -4.43 18.27 -39.57
CA ALA A 459 -4.37 17.26 -38.50
C ALA A 459 -3.11 16.38 -38.61
N LEU A 460 -2.75 15.95 -39.81
CA LEU A 460 -1.52 15.18 -40.06
C LEU A 460 -0.24 15.96 -39.71
N LYS A 461 -0.21 17.28 -40.01
CA LYS A 461 0.90 18.15 -39.59
C LYS A 461 1.00 18.28 -38.08
N GLY A 462 -0.15 18.41 -37.40
CA GLY A 462 -0.21 18.44 -35.93
C GLY A 462 0.32 17.15 -35.28
N LEU A 463 -0.02 16.00 -35.85
CA LEU A 463 0.46 14.69 -35.38
C LEU A 463 1.97 14.49 -35.60
N ALA A 464 2.54 15.09 -36.63
CA ALA A 464 3.99 15.02 -36.89
C ALA A 464 4.83 15.73 -35.80
N GLY A 465 4.23 16.60 -34.99
CA GLY A 465 4.87 17.25 -33.84
C GLY A 465 5.03 16.36 -32.59
N GLY A 466 4.53 15.12 -32.61
CA GLY A 466 4.74 14.13 -31.52
C GLY A 466 3.91 14.39 -30.23
N GLY A 467 2.98 15.35 -30.26
CA GLY A 467 2.07 15.62 -29.14
C GLY A 467 0.95 14.54 -29.06
N ILE A 468 0.39 14.37 -27.85
CA ILE A 468 -0.81 13.56 -27.65
C ILE A 468 -2.00 14.33 -28.26
N PRO A 469 -2.69 13.79 -29.29
CA PRO A 469 -3.75 14.52 -29.96
C PRO A 469 -5.03 14.58 -29.11
N HIS A 470 -5.78 15.68 -29.24
CA HIS A 470 -7.17 15.72 -28.78
C HIS A 470 -8.03 14.90 -29.76
N VAL A 471 -8.23 13.62 -29.45
CA VAL A 471 -8.85 12.65 -30.34
C VAL A 471 -10.26 13.07 -30.80
N SER A 472 -11.01 13.75 -29.93
CA SER A 472 -12.36 14.26 -30.24
C SER A 472 -12.39 15.39 -31.29
N GLU A 473 -11.26 16.07 -31.53
CA GLU A 473 -11.15 17.20 -32.46
C GLU A 473 -10.60 16.76 -33.85
N LEU A 474 -10.19 15.49 -33.99
CA LEU A 474 -9.62 14.98 -35.24
C LEU A 474 -10.71 14.64 -36.27
N PRO A 475 -10.44 14.85 -37.57
CA PRO A 475 -11.28 14.36 -38.65
C PRO A 475 -11.52 12.84 -38.53
N GLU A 476 -12.73 12.38 -38.89
CA GLU A 476 -13.18 11.01 -38.63
C GLU A 476 -12.21 9.93 -39.14
N GLY A 477 -11.65 10.09 -40.36
CA GLY A 477 -10.72 9.12 -40.93
C GLY A 477 -9.41 8.99 -40.15
N ILE A 478 -8.86 10.12 -39.67
CA ILE A 478 -7.64 10.13 -38.86
C ILE A 478 -7.94 9.67 -37.44
N ARG A 479 -9.09 10.07 -36.88
CA ARG A 479 -9.55 9.66 -35.56
C ARG A 479 -9.60 8.15 -35.42
N VAL A 480 -10.22 7.44 -36.36
CA VAL A 480 -10.31 5.98 -36.35
C VAL A 480 -8.93 5.32 -36.38
N ILE A 481 -7.98 5.88 -37.13
CA ILE A 481 -6.60 5.36 -37.16
C ILE A 481 -5.92 5.52 -35.79
N ILE A 482 -6.10 6.67 -35.14
CA ILE A 482 -5.52 6.94 -33.82
C ILE A 482 -6.19 6.06 -32.77
N GLU A 483 -7.52 6.00 -32.73
CA GLU A 483 -8.28 5.13 -31.81
C GLU A 483 -7.85 3.67 -31.93
N ASN A 484 -7.71 3.17 -33.15
CA ASN A 484 -7.26 1.81 -33.44
C ASN A 484 -5.80 1.59 -32.97
N ALA A 485 -4.91 2.55 -33.24
CA ALA A 485 -3.52 2.47 -32.83
C ALA A 485 -3.37 2.40 -31.29
N TYR A 486 -4.10 3.25 -30.55
CA TYR A 486 -4.11 3.18 -29.10
C TYR A 486 -4.80 1.93 -28.57
N GLY A 487 -5.92 1.51 -29.16
CA GLY A 487 -6.63 0.29 -28.78
C GLY A 487 -5.75 -0.95 -28.88
N ASN A 488 -5.08 -1.12 -30.03
CA ASN A 488 -4.15 -2.24 -30.25
C ASN A 488 -2.88 -2.11 -29.41
N GLY A 489 -2.27 -0.92 -29.37
CA GLY A 489 -1.04 -0.70 -28.58
C GLY A 489 -1.23 -0.97 -27.10
N ILE A 490 -2.38 -0.59 -26.51
CA ILE A 490 -2.69 -0.87 -25.11
C ILE A 490 -2.92 -2.37 -24.90
N ALA A 491 -3.61 -3.06 -25.81
CA ALA A 491 -3.77 -4.51 -25.76
C ALA A 491 -2.41 -5.23 -25.79
N ASP A 492 -1.49 -4.79 -26.65
CA ASP A 492 -0.14 -5.36 -26.76
C ASP A 492 0.68 -5.20 -25.50
N VAL A 493 0.53 -4.07 -24.81
CA VAL A 493 1.24 -3.80 -23.55
C VAL A 493 0.80 -4.76 -22.44
N PHE A 494 -0.47 -5.17 -22.41
CA PHE A 494 -0.94 -6.14 -21.40
C PHE A 494 -0.30 -7.53 -21.54
N TRP A 495 0.32 -7.88 -22.67
CA TRP A 495 1.09 -9.11 -22.82
C TRP A 495 2.27 -9.20 -21.85
N ILE A 496 2.82 -8.07 -21.36
CA ILE A 496 3.83 -8.06 -20.30
C ILE A 496 3.22 -8.45 -18.95
N ALA A 497 1.98 -8.01 -18.68
CA ALA A 497 1.31 -8.31 -17.41
C ALA A 497 0.95 -9.80 -17.26
N VAL A 498 0.67 -10.51 -18.36
CA VAL A 498 0.27 -11.93 -18.32
C VAL A 498 1.33 -12.84 -17.71
N PRO A 499 2.60 -12.89 -18.18
CA PRO A 499 3.62 -13.75 -17.58
C PRO A 499 3.92 -13.38 -16.14
N LEU A 500 3.88 -12.10 -15.78
CA LEU A 500 4.02 -11.66 -14.38
C LEU A 500 2.84 -12.15 -13.52
N ALA A 501 1.61 -12.08 -14.03
CA ALA A 501 0.45 -12.64 -13.35
C ALA A 501 0.58 -14.16 -13.15
N VAL A 502 1.10 -14.91 -14.14
CA VAL A 502 1.41 -16.34 -14.00
C VAL A 502 2.48 -16.57 -12.92
N LEU A 503 3.52 -15.72 -12.87
CA LEU A 503 4.52 -15.78 -11.80
C LEU A 503 3.89 -15.61 -10.42
N SER A 504 2.86 -14.74 -10.28
CA SER A 504 2.13 -14.60 -9.01
C SER A 504 1.38 -15.87 -8.63
N VAL A 505 0.76 -16.57 -9.61
CA VAL A 505 0.10 -17.88 -9.37
C VAL A 505 1.10 -18.90 -8.86
N ILE A 506 2.25 -19.00 -9.50
CA ILE A 506 3.33 -19.93 -9.12
C ILE A 506 3.80 -19.59 -7.69
N ALA A 507 4.12 -18.33 -7.40
CA ALA A 507 4.56 -17.91 -6.09
C ALA A 507 3.53 -18.24 -5.00
N ILE A 508 2.24 -17.95 -5.23
CA ILE A 508 1.15 -18.24 -4.29
C ILE A 508 0.92 -19.74 -4.14
N ALA A 509 1.06 -20.54 -5.19
CA ALA A 509 0.95 -21.99 -5.13
C ALA A 509 2.02 -22.61 -4.22
N PHE A 510 3.22 -22.06 -4.22
CA PHE A 510 4.32 -22.52 -3.37
C PHE A 510 4.32 -21.91 -1.95
N LEU A 511 3.44 -20.96 -1.62
CA LEU A 511 3.32 -20.43 -0.27
C LEU A 511 2.96 -21.54 0.72
N PRO A 512 3.63 -21.62 1.90
CA PRO A 512 3.27 -22.54 2.97
C PRO A 512 1.84 -22.27 3.45
N ASN A 513 1.02 -23.31 3.54
CA ASN A 513 -0.38 -23.17 3.98
C ASN A 513 -0.47 -23.19 5.51
N LYS A 514 -0.01 -22.14 6.17
CA LYS A 514 -0.10 -21.99 7.63
C LYS A 514 -1.48 -21.48 8.04
N ALA A 515 -2.02 -21.99 9.13
CA ALA A 515 -3.26 -21.49 9.71
C ALA A 515 -3.07 -20.04 10.19
N LEU A 516 -4.12 -19.24 10.08
CA LEU A 516 -4.11 -17.88 10.62
C LEU A 516 -4.22 -17.91 12.13
N SER A 517 -3.32 -17.23 12.82
CA SER A 517 -3.32 -17.10 14.27
C SER A 517 -4.58 -16.37 14.75
N THR A 518 -5.10 -16.81 15.88
CA THR A 518 -6.19 -16.15 16.61
C THR A 518 -5.68 -15.13 17.62
N LYS A 519 -4.37 -15.15 17.93
CA LYS A 519 -3.72 -14.21 18.86
C LYS A 519 -3.36 -12.92 18.16
N THR A 520 -3.50 -11.81 18.84
CA THR A 520 -3.03 -10.52 18.36
C THR A 520 -1.50 -10.45 18.35
N SER A 521 -0.91 -9.55 17.56
CA SER A 521 0.55 -9.38 17.57
C SER A 521 1.09 -8.87 18.92
N ALA A 522 0.26 -8.20 19.72
CA ALA A 522 0.62 -7.78 21.07
C ALA A 522 0.69 -9.00 22.03
N GLU A 523 -0.23 -9.94 21.91
CA GLU A 523 -0.20 -11.20 22.66
C GLU A 523 0.97 -12.08 22.25
N GLN A 524 1.25 -12.19 20.93
CA GLN A 524 2.40 -12.91 20.40
C GLN A 524 3.73 -12.32 20.91
N LEU A 525 3.87 -11.00 20.90
CA LEU A 525 5.07 -10.32 21.42
C LEU A 525 5.27 -10.60 22.91
N LYS A 526 4.18 -10.63 23.68
CA LYS A 526 4.27 -10.95 25.11
C LYS A 526 4.76 -12.39 25.33
N GLU A 527 4.23 -13.34 24.56
CA GLU A 527 4.67 -14.74 24.61
C GLU A 527 6.13 -14.91 24.16
N GLU A 528 6.55 -14.20 23.08
CA GLU A 528 7.95 -14.20 22.65
C GLU A 528 8.88 -13.69 23.75
N LEU A 529 8.51 -12.61 24.44
CA LEU A 529 9.30 -12.04 25.55
C LEU A 529 9.33 -12.97 26.77
N GLU A 530 8.21 -13.60 27.10
CA GLU A 530 8.13 -14.60 28.17
C GLU A 530 9.00 -15.82 27.85
N GLN A 531 8.99 -16.31 26.61
CA GLN A 531 9.85 -17.41 26.20
C GLN A 531 11.33 -17.06 26.26
N VAL A 532 11.73 -15.89 25.77
CA VAL A 532 13.11 -15.41 25.86
C VAL A 532 13.55 -15.27 27.34
N ALA A 533 12.67 -14.81 28.22
CA ALA A 533 12.98 -14.73 29.65
C ALA A 533 13.17 -16.12 30.28
N ILE A 534 12.38 -17.12 29.87
CA ILE A 534 12.52 -18.51 30.31
C ILE A 534 13.84 -19.09 29.80
N ASP A 535 14.13 -18.94 28.49
CA ASP A 535 15.36 -19.45 27.86
C ASP A 535 16.63 -18.86 28.50
N LEU A 536 16.60 -17.55 28.85
CA LEU A 536 17.69 -16.89 29.57
C LEU A 536 17.87 -17.44 31.01
N ALA A 537 16.74 -17.64 31.71
CA ALA A 537 16.77 -18.21 33.05
C ALA A 537 17.27 -19.68 33.04
N GLU A 538 16.92 -20.47 32.04
CA GLU A 538 17.45 -21.83 31.84
C GLU A 538 18.96 -21.82 31.55
N ALA A 539 19.42 -20.87 30.74
CA ALA A 539 20.84 -20.72 30.42
C ALA A 539 21.68 -20.29 31.64
N GLU A 540 21.14 -19.45 32.53
CA GLU A 540 21.81 -19.02 33.76
C GLU A 540 21.81 -20.09 34.85
N LEU A 541 20.75 -20.88 34.96
CA LEU A 541 20.59 -21.91 36.01
C LEU A 541 21.17 -23.27 35.63
N GLY A 542 21.52 -23.51 34.38
CA GLY A 542 22.07 -24.79 33.88
C GLY A 542 21.13 -25.97 34.01
N ALA A 543 19.83 -25.72 34.26
CA ALA A 543 18.78 -26.74 34.41
C ALA A 543 17.46 -26.22 33.81
N PRO A 544 16.61 -27.10 33.24
CA PRO A 544 15.33 -26.69 32.68
C PRO A 544 14.41 -26.09 33.78
N VAL A 545 14.07 -24.83 33.66
CA VAL A 545 13.18 -24.09 34.58
C VAL A 545 11.72 -24.52 34.45
N THR A 546 11.43 -25.32 33.45
CA THR A 546 10.08 -25.77 33.07
C THR A 546 9.32 -26.50 34.17
N SER A 547 10.00 -27.22 35.09
CA SER A 547 9.34 -27.96 36.16
C SER A 547 8.92 -27.11 37.37
N SER A 548 9.69 -26.08 37.70
CA SER A 548 9.39 -25.23 38.85
C SER A 548 8.38 -24.12 38.53
N ILE A 549 8.42 -23.54 37.33
CA ILE A 549 7.43 -22.50 36.90
C ILE A 549 6.07 -23.16 36.59
N GLN A 550 6.05 -24.38 36.03
CA GLN A 550 4.79 -25.10 35.84
C GLN A 550 4.15 -25.52 37.18
N LEU A 551 4.94 -25.85 38.19
CA LEU A 551 4.44 -26.11 39.54
C LEU A 551 3.87 -24.85 40.20
N VAL A 552 4.55 -23.71 40.09
CA VAL A 552 4.07 -22.42 40.64
C VAL A 552 2.85 -21.91 39.87
N ALA A 553 2.80 -22.11 38.55
CA ALA A 553 1.63 -21.76 37.74
C ALA A 553 0.44 -22.69 38.00
N ALA A 554 0.68 -23.98 38.25
CA ALA A 554 -0.33 -24.94 38.61
C ALA A 554 -0.89 -24.69 40.03
N ASP A 555 -0.03 -24.35 40.99
CA ASP A 555 -0.44 -23.93 42.34
C ASP A 555 -1.26 -22.63 42.33
N ALA A 556 -0.85 -21.64 41.58
CA ALA A 556 -1.60 -20.39 41.42
C ALA A 556 -2.96 -20.59 40.67
N ALA A 557 -3.04 -21.53 39.76
CA ALA A 557 -4.29 -21.92 39.09
C ALA A 557 -5.22 -22.74 40.05
N ALA A 558 -4.65 -23.60 40.88
CA ALA A 558 -5.37 -24.36 41.89
C ALA A 558 -5.93 -23.46 43.00
N GLU A 559 -5.17 -22.47 43.46
CA GLU A 559 -5.66 -21.46 44.43
C GLU A 559 -6.81 -20.59 43.87
N ARG A 560 -6.79 -20.25 42.58
CA ARG A 560 -7.92 -19.54 41.95
C ARG A 560 -9.17 -20.41 41.81
N SER A 561 -9.03 -21.69 41.55
CA SER A 561 -10.16 -22.60 41.44
C SER A 561 -10.81 -22.86 42.80
N THR A 562 -10.05 -22.90 43.88
CA THR A 562 -10.57 -23.03 45.26
C THR A 562 -11.27 -21.79 45.76
N THR A 563 -10.78 -20.58 45.39
CA THR A 563 -11.44 -19.29 45.75
C THR A 563 -12.74 -19.06 45.00
N THR A 564 -12.88 -19.62 43.79
CA THR A 564 -14.14 -19.53 43.02
C THR A 564 -15.19 -20.52 43.54
N SER A 565 -14.78 -21.71 44.02
CA SER A 565 -15.69 -22.71 44.57
C SER A 565 -16.22 -22.33 45.96
N THR A 566 -15.44 -21.61 46.78
CA THR A 566 -15.89 -21.08 48.08
C THR A 566 -16.86 -19.94 47.92
N ARG A 567 -16.75 -19.12 46.85
CA ARG A 567 -17.68 -18.01 46.57
C ARG A 567 -19.04 -18.51 46.02
N SER A 568 -19.09 -19.64 45.35
CA SER A 568 -20.35 -20.23 44.86
C SER A 568 -21.10 -21.00 45.98
N ARG A 569 -20.41 -21.56 46.99
CA ARG A 569 -21.04 -22.18 48.17
C ARG A 569 -21.60 -21.16 49.16
N GLY A 570 -21.02 -19.98 49.30
CA GLY A 570 -21.54 -18.91 50.17
C GLY A 570 -22.78 -18.21 49.61
N ALA A 571 -23.09 -18.34 48.31
CA ALA A 571 -24.28 -17.75 47.71
C ALA A 571 -25.52 -18.65 47.80
N ASP A 572 -25.35 -19.95 47.99
CA ASP A 572 -26.46 -20.91 48.06
C ASP A 572 -27.00 -21.10 49.53
N GLU A 573 -26.21 -20.74 50.55
CA GLU A 573 -26.66 -20.83 51.96
C GLU A 573 -27.50 -19.64 52.45
N THR A 574 -27.58 -18.57 51.67
CA THR A 574 -28.41 -17.37 52.05
C THR A 574 -29.81 -17.37 51.41
N ALA A 575 -30.15 -18.39 50.59
CA ALA A 575 -31.44 -18.45 49.87
C ALA A 575 -32.51 -19.36 50.52
N THR A 576 -32.25 -19.98 51.69
CA THR A 576 -33.17 -20.95 52.30
C THR A 576 -33.70 -20.57 53.67
N THR A 577 -33.62 -19.30 54.13
CA THR A 577 -34.31 -18.86 55.37
C THR A 577 -35.07 -17.55 55.12
N GLY A 578 -36.31 -17.69 54.62
CA GLY A 578 -37.18 -16.51 54.41
C GLY A 578 -38.55 -16.84 53.88
N GLY A 579 -39.28 -17.80 54.52
CA GLY A 579 -40.66 -18.08 54.21
C GLY A 579 -41.34 -18.61 55.46
N ASP A 580 -41.89 -17.63 56.27
CA ASP A 580 -43.10 -17.80 57.06
C ASP A 580 -43.31 -16.57 57.94
N ARG A 581 -44.17 -15.64 57.47
CA ARG A 581 -45.27 -14.96 58.20
C ARG A 581 -45.82 -13.78 57.38
#